data_93bfc49c1242f0ad91a8561cb824444d
#
_entry.id   93bfc49c1242f0ad91a8561cb824444d
#
_cell.length_a   1.000
_cell.length_b   1.000
_cell.length_c   1.000
_cell.angle_alpha   90.00
_cell.angle_beta   90.00
_cell.angle_gamma   90.00
#
_symmetry.space_group_name_H-M   'P 1'
#
loop_
_entity.id
_entity.type
_entity.pdbx_description
1 polymer ?
#
loop_
_entity_poly.entity_id
_entity_poly.type
_entity_poly.pdbx_seq_one_letter_code
_entity_poly.pdbx_strand_id
1 'polypeptide(L)'
;LGESVKVVRLIIENFRGIKSAQLNFDGHALMVGSNNVGKSTICEALDLVLGPDRLNRFPPIDEFDFYNGKYLVADTDPAAPPQPIPLRIEAVVIELSADVSTKCGGHIEFWHTTEQRLLEPGEVEAANPPLVLPCLRLETVGRYNPEEDEFEAKTYFSHSPDALDGELSTLPRPIKRLFGFLYLRTLRTGSRALSLERGSLLDIILRAKGVRTTLWEKTISRLRGLDIEEEAAELAPVLRSVEKRLARYIALEGNGNATKVHVSELTREHLRKTMTFFLALSSDQEHVPFAHAGTGTINTLVLALLSVIADLKPDTVIFAMEEPEIAVPPHTQRRIANYLLTKTTQAFVTSHSPFVIEKFEPSKTLLLTREHGVVSARKVSDATGLKDNDYKRFSRSGLSECMLGRASIVVEGVTELHAMPVVARRMEEQNPNLQPLDIAGVAFFDADGESNMPKFGKFFKTLGLRTFAFYDLDYKKKRKPEQAQALAENFEINKEHAYKGFEDLVVTEVPAERLWAFLGNLKANDDNGNLAIPDERPDDDAVKMIARGALGGAKGAGWCARLFEECEFDELPSTAVKFLAEVFAKFPPPPPIIENEGGQANMFE
;
A
#
# COMPACT_ATOMS: atom_id res chain seq x y z
N LEU A 1 -21.04 14.09 20.45
CA LEU A 1 -20.29 13.57 19.28
C LEU A 1 -19.11 14.50 19.10
N GLY A 2 -17.88 14.04 19.37
CA GLY A 2 -16.66 14.83 19.21
C GLY A 2 -16.50 15.28 17.76
N GLU A 3 -16.21 16.56 17.56
CA GLU A 3 -15.93 17.16 16.28
C GLU A 3 -14.57 16.64 15.79
N SER A 4 -14.59 15.71 14.87
CA SER A 4 -13.39 15.03 14.39
C SER A 4 -13.20 15.27 12.90
N VAL A 5 -12.18 16.05 12.53
CA VAL A 5 -11.88 16.42 11.14
C VAL A 5 -11.72 15.18 10.25
N LYS A 6 -12.40 15.18 9.09
CA LYS A 6 -12.33 14.12 8.09
C LYS A 6 -12.06 14.67 6.69
N VAL A 7 -11.27 13.97 5.92
CA VAL A 7 -11.05 14.23 4.49
C VAL A 7 -12.13 13.48 3.71
N VAL A 8 -12.86 14.18 2.84
CA VAL A 8 -13.92 13.60 2.00
C VAL A 8 -13.59 13.57 0.52
N ARG A 9 -12.69 14.45 0.06
CA ARG A 9 -12.22 14.49 -1.32
C ARG A 9 -10.73 14.81 -1.39
N LEU A 10 -10.03 14.18 -2.31
CA LEU A 10 -8.66 14.50 -2.69
C LEU A 10 -8.57 14.55 -4.21
N ILE A 11 -8.04 15.66 -4.74
CA ILE A 11 -7.70 15.82 -6.16
C ILE A 11 -6.19 15.95 -6.26
N ILE A 12 -5.59 15.26 -7.20
CA ILE A 12 -4.15 15.27 -7.46
C ILE A 12 -3.92 15.56 -8.93
N GLU A 13 -3.08 16.54 -9.24
CA GLU A 13 -2.68 16.88 -10.60
C GLU A 13 -1.16 17.03 -10.66
N ASN A 14 -0.56 16.42 -11.68
CA ASN A 14 0.86 16.51 -12.01
C ASN A 14 1.80 16.14 -10.84
N PHE A 15 1.45 15.13 -10.04
CA PHE A 15 2.25 14.76 -8.88
C PHE A 15 2.83 13.35 -9.00
N ARG A 16 4.15 13.23 -9.08
CA ARG A 16 4.93 11.99 -9.17
C ARG A 16 4.40 11.03 -10.26
N GLY A 17 3.97 9.84 -9.87
CA GLY A 17 3.39 8.86 -10.79
C GLY A 17 1.95 9.17 -11.23
N ILE A 18 1.32 10.23 -10.75
CA ILE A 18 -0.07 10.58 -11.01
C ILE A 18 -0.16 11.84 -11.87
N LYS A 19 -0.69 11.71 -13.09
CA LYS A 19 -1.03 12.84 -13.94
C LYS A 19 -2.29 13.54 -13.42
N SER A 20 -3.33 12.75 -13.12
CA SER A 20 -4.56 13.23 -12.50
C SER A 20 -5.23 12.12 -11.69
N ALA A 21 -5.87 12.49 -10.58
CA ALA A 21 -6.72 11.62 -9.79
C ALA A 21 -7.77 12.44 -9.04
N GLN A 22 -8.97 11.88 -8.89
CA GLN A 22 -9.97 12.37 -7.97
C GLN A 22 -10.49 11.20 -7.14
N LEU A 23 -10.38 11.32 -5.81
CA LEU A 23 -10.80 10.30 -4.86
C LEU A 23 -11.79 10.88 -3.87
N ASN A 24 -12.89 10.17 -3.65
CA ASN A 24 -13.87 10.48 -2.63
C ASN A 24 -13.81 9.43 -1.52
N PHE A 25 -13.85 9.88 -0.28
CA PHE A 25 -13.71 9.04 0.90
C PHE A 25 -14.97 9.12 1.77
N ASP A 26 -15.31 7.99 2.39
CA ASP A 26 -16.40 7.86 3.34
C ASP A 26 -15.86 7.27 4.65
N GLY A 27 -15.11 8.09 5.40
CA GLY A 27 -14.39 7.70 6.61
C GLY A 27 -13.07 6.97 6.32
N HIS A 28 -12.83 5.85 7.03
CA HIS A 28 -11.62 5.05 6.79
C HIS A 28 -11.55 4.56 5.34
N ALA A 29 -10.34 4.51 4.78
CA ALA A 29 -10.12 4.05 3.42
C ALA A 29 -8.93 3.08 3.34
N LEU A 30 -9.19 1.87 2.85
CA LEU A 30 -8.17 0.92 2.46
C LEU A 30 -7.96 1.04 0.95
N MET A 31 -6.76 1.34 0.52
CA MET A 31 -6.36 1.42 -0.89
C MET A 31 -5.64 0.15 -1.31
N VAL A 32 -6.25 -0.59 -2.24
CA VAL A 32 -5.70 -1.83 -2.81
C VAL A 32 -5.51 -1.67 -4.32
N GLY A 33 -4.70 -2.52 -4.91
CA GLY A 33 -4.40 -2.53 -6.34
C GLY A 33 -2.97 -2.95 -6.62
N SER A 34 -2.62 -3.12 -7.90
CA SER A 34 -1.30 -3.56 -8.34
C SER A 34 -0.18 -2.60 -7.87
N ASN A 35 1.07 -3.08 -7.96
CA ASN A 35 2.23 -2.23 -7.72
C ASN A 35 2.25 -1.06 -8.73
N ASN A 36 2.80 0.07 -8.31
CA ASN A 36 2.91 1.30 -9.10
C ASN A 36 1.58 1.96 -9.53
N VAL A 37 0.44 1.56 -8.96
CA VAL A 37 -0.85 2.21 -9.27
C VAL A 37 -0.98 3.61 -8.65
N GLY A 38 -0.10 3.97 -7.70
CA GLY A 38 -0.08 5.29 -7.06
C GLY A 38 -0.54 5.31 -5.60
N LYS A 39 -0.67 4.14 -4.92
CA LYS A 39 -1.10 4.07 -3.50
C LYS A 39 -0.27 4.96 -2.58
N SER A 40 1.06 4.81 -2.60
CA SER A 40 1.98 5.63 -1.79
C SER A 40 1.93 7.11 -2.20
N THR A 41 1.79 7.40 -3.50
CA THR A 41 1.66 8.78 -4.00
C THR A 41 0.43 9.48 -3.42
N ILE A 42 -0.70 8.77 -3.25
CA ILE A 42 -1.91 9.32 -2.61
C ILE A 42 -1.64 9.66 -1.13
N CYS A 43 -0.98 8.77 -0.38
CA CYS A 43 -0.60 9.05 1.01
C CYS A 43 0.35 10.25 1.12
N GLU A 44 1.30 10.37 0.20
CA GLU A 44 2.23 11.51 0.15
C GLU A 44 1.55 12.81 -0.27
N ALA A 45 0.56 12.76 -1.15
CA ALA A 45 -0.28 13.90 -1.51
C ALA A 45 -1.06 14.41 -0.28
N LEU A 46 -1.65 13.50 0.51
CA LEU A 46 -2.28 13.85 1.78
C LEU A 46 -1.27 14.49 2.75
N ASP A 47 -0.03 13.98 2.84
CA ASP A 47 1.01 14.56 3.68
C ASP A 47 1.43 15.97 3.20
N LEU A 48 1.45 16.19 1.90
CA LEU A 48 1.83 17.49 1.33
C LEU A 48 0.77 18.56 1.66
N VAL A 49 -0.52 18.24 1.57
CA VAL A 49 -1.60 19.20 1.82
C VAL A 49 -1.95 19.34 3.29
N LEU A 50 -1.97 18.26 4.08
CA LEU A 50 -2.40 18.26 5.49
C LEU A 50 -1.24 18.18 6.49
N GLY A 51 -0.09 17.62 6.10
CA GLY A 51 1.04 17.40 6.97
C GLY A 51 1.66 18.72 7.45
N PRO A 52 1.75 18.96 8.78
CA PRO A 52 2.20 20.24 9.31
C PRO A 52 3.70 20.48 9.14
N ASP A 53 4.48 19.44 8.91
CA ASP A 53 5.93 19.51 8.88
C ASP A 53 6.54 19.19 7.49
N ARG A 54 5.73 18.76 6.51
CA ARG A 54 6.20 18.31 5.18
C ARG A 54 6.83 19.45 4.37
N LEU A 55 6.18 20.60 4.31
CA LEU A 55 6.65 21.78 3.60
C LEU A 55 7.75 22.58 4.30
N ASN A 56 8.19 22.15 5.49
CA ASN A 56 9.31 22.80 6.18
C ASN A 56 10.69 22.17 5.87
N ARG A 57 10.73 21.23 4.97
CA ARG A 57 11.98 20.71 4.39
C ARG A 57 12.46 21.70 3.35
N PHE A 58 13.73 21.74 3.12
CA PHE A 58 14.32 22.54 2.05
C PHE A 58 15.13 21.61 1.13
N PRO A 59 14.83 21.59 -0.16
CA PRO A 59 13.64 22.13 -0.79
C PRO A 59 12.36 21.39 -0.36
N PRO A 60 11.15 22.02 -0.38
CA PRO A 60 9.91 21.41 0.03
C PRO A 60 9.45 20.29 -0.92
N ILE A 61 9.74 20.45 -2.20
CA ILE A 61 9.52 19.53 -3.33
C ILE A 61 10.76 19.57 -4.22
N ASP A 62 10.90 18.59 -5.11
CA ASP A 62 11.96 18.51 -6.11
C ASP A 62 11.40 18.15 -7.50
N GLU A 63 12.27 18.05 -8.51
CA GLU A 63 11.89 17.71 -9.89
C GLU A 63 11.15 16.37 -10.00
N PHE A 64 11.47 15.40 -9.14
CA PHE A 64 10.82 14.08 -9.14
C PHE A 64 9.44 14.08 -8.49
N ASP A 65 9.04 15.16 -7.84
CA ASP A 65 7.68 15.35 -7.36
C ASP A 65 6.70 15.74 -8.49
N PHE A 66 7.18 16.06 -9.70
CA PHE A 66 6.34 16.32 -10.87
C PHE A 66 6.14 15.07 -11.73
N TYR A 67 4.97 14.96 -12.37
CA TYR A 67 4.66 13.82 -13.24
C TYR A 67 5.65 13.72 -14.40
N ASN A 68 6.36 12.58 -14.49
CA ASN A 68 7.45 12.34 -15.45
C ASN A 68 8.59 13.41 -15.39
N GLY A 69 8.78 14.07 -14.25
CA GLY A 69 9.78 15.12 -14.10
C GLY A 69 9.46 16.39 -14.92
N LYS A 70 8.22 16.54 -15.42
CA LYS A 70 7.84 17.66 -16.26
C LYS A 70 7.31 18.81 -15.41
N TYR A 71 8.18 19.73 -15.06
CA TYR A 71 7.88 20.96 -14.33
C TYR A 71 7.95 22.23 -15.20
N LEU A 72 8.41 22.08 -16.45
CA LEU A 72 8.47 23.14 -17.45
C LEU A 72 7.84 22.67 -18.77
N VAL A 73 7.21 23.58 -19.48
CA VAL A 73 6.77 23.39 -20.88
C VAL A 73 7.42 24.45 -21.75
N ALA A 74 7.93 24.03 -22.91
CA ALA A 74 8.44 24.97 -23.91
C ALA A 74 7.30 25.89 -24.38
N ASP A 75 7.59 27.17 -24.50
CA ASP A 75 6.65 28.11 -25.10
C ASP A 75 6.51 27.82 -26.60
N THR A 76 5.41 28.26 -27.20
CA THR A 76 5.21 28.24 -28.66
C THR A 76 6.17 29.17 -29.41
N ASP A 77 6.65 30.22 -28.75
CA ASP A 77 7.72 31.07 -29.22
C ASP A 77 9.08 30.53 -28.70
N PRO A 78 9.98 30.06 -29.59
CA PRO A 78 11.30 29.58 -29.19
C PRO A 78 12.17 30.60 -28.46
N ALA A 79 11.86 31.89 -28.56
CA ALA A 79 12.55 32.98 -27.88
C ALA A 79 12.01 33.25 -26.45
N ALA A 80 10.83 32.74 -26.13
CA ALA A 80 10.23 32.90 -24.81
C ALA A 80 10.79 31.87 -23.82
N PRO A 81 10.96 32.23 -22.53
CA PRO A 81 11.41 31.29 -21.52
C PRO A 81 10.34 30.19 -21.29
N PRO A 82 10.76 28.95 -20.99
CA PRO A 82 9.83 27.87 -20.65
C PRO A 82 8.90 28.26 -19.50
N GLN A 83 7.64 27.87 -19.59
CA GLN A 83 6.62 28.17 -18.58
C GLN A 83 6.55 27.07 -17.52
N PRO A 84 6.51 27.41 -16.21
CA PRO A 84 6.35 26.43 -15.15
C PRO A 84 5.02 25.70 -15.21
N ILE A 85 5.04 24.38 -15.12
CA ILE A 85 3.85 23.55 -14.95
C ILE A 85 3.69 23.27 -13.46
N PRO A 86 2.62 23.73 -12.79
CA PRO A 86 2.43 23.47 -11.37
C PRO A 86 2.00 22.02 -11.13
N LEU A 87 2.39 21.46 -9.98
CA LEU A 87 1.67 20.37 -9.35
C LEU A 87 0.59 20.95 -8.43
N ARG A 88 -0.56 20.27 -8.34
CA ARG A 88 -1.70 20.71 -7.52
C ARG A 88 -2.26 19.55 -6.73
N ILE A 89 -2.52 19.78 -5.45
CA ILE A 89 -3.17 18.80 -4.57
C ILE A 89 -4.23 19.53 -3.78
N GLU A 90 -5.50 19.18 -4.03
CA GLU A 90 -6.64 19.74 -3.31
C GLU A 90 -7.23 18.70 -2.37
N ALA A 91 -7.53 19.09 -1.14
CA ALA A 91 -8.24 18.28 -0.17
C ALA A 91 -9.44 19.03 0.41
N VAL A 92 -10.58 18.36 0.50
CA VAL A 92 -11.77 18.88 1.21
C VAL A 92 -11.88 18.18 2.54
N VAL A 93 -11.94 18.96 3.62
CA VAL A 93 -12.08 18.49 5.00
C VAL A 93 -13.39 18.97 5.62
N ILE A 94 -14.08 18.09 6.31
CA ILE A 94 -15.37 18.32 6.99
C ILE A 94 -15.27 18.01 8.48
N GLU A 95 -16.37 18.18 9.22
CA GLU A 95 -16.46 17.96 10.67
C GLU A 95 -15.40 18.78 11.43
N LEU A 96 -15.34 20.06 11.08
CA LEU A 96 -14.35 21.00 11.61
C LEU A 96 -14.51 21.17 13.11
N SER A 97 -13.41 21.07 13.87
CA SER A 97 -13.44 21.39 15.30
C SER A 97 -13.76 22.86 15.54
N ALA A 98 -14.26 23.18 16.73
CA ALA A 98 -14.58 24.56 17.12
C ALA A 98 -13.38 25.51 16.95
N ASP A 99 -12.17 25.03 17.28
CA ASP A 99 -10.93 25.77 17.11
C ASP A 99 -10.61 26.07 15.63
N VAL A 100 -10.85 25.09 14.74
CA VAL A 100 -10.64 25.25 13.29
C VAL A 100 -11.69 26.19 12.73
N SER A 101 -12.97 25.99 13.06
CA SER A 101 -14.08 26.82 12.60
C SER A 101 -13.90 28.29 13.01
N THR A 102 -13.46 28.54 14.24
CA THR A 102 -13.22 29.90 14.72
C THR A 102 -12.05 30.59 14.01
N LYS A 103 -10.95 29.84 13.75
CA LYS A 103 -9.75 30.41 13.13
C LYS A 103 -9.85 30.54 11.60
N CYS A 104 -10.74 29.79 10.97
CA CYS A 104 -10.87 29.71 9.51
C CYS A 104 -12.24 30.19 9.00
N GLY A 105 -13.05 30.87 9.83
CA GLY A 105 -14.44 31.19 9.55
C GLY A 105 -14.69 31.84 8.19
N GLY A 106 -13.81 32.76 7.74
CA GLY A 106 -13.92 33.42 6.43
C GLY A 106 -13.64 32.50 5.23
N HIS A 107 -13.07 31.30 5.46
CA HIS A 107 -12.69 30.36 4.42
C HIS A 107 -13.60 29.12 4.34
N ILE A 108 -14.69 29.10 5.13
CA ILE A 108 -15.63 27.97 5.19
C ILE A 108 -16.49 27.96 3.92
N GLU A 109 -16.57 26.78 3.30
CA GLU A 109 -17.50 26.42 2.26
C GLU A 109 -18.45 25.33 2.77
N PHE A 110 -19.35 24.83 1.90
CA PHE A 110 -20.34 23.82 2.30
C PHE A 110 -20.27 22.60 1.41
N TRP A 111 -20.29 21.43 2.01
CA TRP A 111 -20.20 20.13 1.37
C TRP A 111 -21.53 19.37 1.45
N HIS A 112 -22.04 18.90 0.31
CA HIS A 112 -23.21 18.01 0.27
C HIS A 112 -22.76 16.55 0.41
N THR A 113 -23.13 15.91 1.53
CA THR A 113 -22.61 14.59 1.93
C THR A 113 -23.05 13.46 0.98
N THR A 114 -24.28 13.48 0.49
CA THR A 114 -24.81 12.45 -0.41
C THR A 114 -24.33 12.63 -1.86
N GLU A 115 -24.35 13.87 -2.35
CA GLU A 115 -23.90 14.18 -3.73
C GLU A 115 -22.38 14.23 -3.86
N GLN A 116 -21.67 14.27 -2.74
CA GLN A 116 -20.21 14.34 -2.65
C GLN A 116 -19.60 15.48 -3.47
N ARG A 117 -20.20 16.68 -3.36
CA ARG A 117 -19.76 17.90 -4.05
C ARG A 117 -19.84 19.13 -3.15
N LEU A 118 -19.14 20.17 -3.52
CA LEU A 118 -19.30 21.51 -2.94
C LEU A 118 -20.62 22.12 -3.42
N LEU A 119 -21.23 22.91 -2.53
CA LEU A 119 -22.42 23.70 -2.84
C LEU A 119 -22.02 25.11 -3.22
N GLU A 120 -22.69 25.66 -4.24
CA GLU A 120 -22.61 27.07 -4.56
C GLU A 120 -23.37 27.89 -3.49
N PRO A 121 -22.98 29.15 -3.25
CA PRO A 121 -23.59 29.98 -2.20
C PRO A 121 -25.12 30.02 -2.23
N GLY A 122 -25.76 30.05 -3.40
CA GLY A 122 -27.21 30.06 -3.56
C GLY A 122 -27.90 28.72 -3.32
N GLU A 123 -27.16 27.61 -3.33
CA GLU A 123 -27.69 26.26 -3.07
C GLU A 123 -27.77 25.95 -1.57
N VAL A 124 -26.95 26.59 -0.74
CA VAL A 124 -26.85 26.33 0.71
C VAL A 124 -28.18 26.59 1.41
N GLU A 125 -28.88 27.67 1.05
CA GLU A 125 -30.16 28.03 1.66
C GLU A 125 -31.30 27.07 1.28
N ALA A 126 -31.21 26.43 0.11
CA ALA A 126 -32.21 25.50 -0.40
C ALA A 126 -31.97 24.04 0.04
N ALA A 127 -30.78 23.74 0.53
CA ALA A 127 -30.36 22.38 0.85
C ALA A 127 -30.85 21.93 2.24
N ASN A 128 -31.13 20.63 2.37
CA ASN A 128 -31.55 20.04 3.63
C ASN A 128 -30.39 20.07 4.66
N PRO A 129 -30.51 20.76 5.80
CA PRO A 129 -29.43 20.94 6.77
C PRO A 129 -28.68 19.66 7.20
N PRO A 130 -29.33 18.50 7.40
CA PRO A 130 -28.62 17.28 7.80
C PRO A 130 -27.65 16.74 6.75
N LEU A 131 -27.82 17.13 5.47
CA LEU A 131 -26.99 16.65 4.36
C LEU A 131 -25.87 17.64 3.99
N VAL A 132 -25.83 18.81 4.62
CA VAL A 132 -24.87 19.88 4.34
C VAL A 132 -23.97 20.10 5.55
N LEU A 133 -22.67 19.96 5.35
CA LEU A 133 -21.66 20.16 6.38
C LEU A 133 -20.71 21.30 6.02
N PRO A 134 -20.32 22.14 6.98
CA PRO A 134 -19.24 23.10 6.76
C PRO A 134 -17.94 22.37 6.45
N CYS A 135 -17.19 22.89 5.48
CA CYS A 135 -15.93 22.30 5.02
C CYS A 135 -14.87 23.36 4.77
N LEU A 136 -13.63 22.92 4.72
CA LEU A 136 -12.50 23.70 4.21
C LEU A 136 -11.94 22.99 2.98
N ARG A 137 -11.74 23.76 1.92
CA ARG A 137 -11.04 23.32 0.72
C ARG A 137 -9.63 23.90 0.74
N LEU A 138 -8.67 23.00 0.81
CA LEU A 138 -7.25 23.29 0.94
C LEU A 138 -6.52 22.89 -0.32
N GLU A 139 -5.68 23.75 -0.85
CA GLU A 139 -4.93 23.49 -2.07
C GLU A 139 -3.43 23.71 -1.84
N THR A 140 -2.62 22.70 -2.14
CA THR A 140 -1.16 22.84 -2.20
C THR A 140 -0.74 22.97 -3.65
N VAL A 141 -0.06 24.07 -3.97
CA VAL A 141 0.54 24.33 -5.27
C VAL A 141 2.06 24.27 -5.12
N GLY A 142 2.68 23.42 -5.93
CA GLY A 142 4.12 23.35 -6.07
C GLY A 142 4.54 23.78 -7.48
N ARG A 143 5.62 24.54 -7.58
CA ARG A 143 6.15 25.04 -8.85
C ARG A 143 7.66 25.21 -8.80
N TYR A 144 8.28 25.18 -9.96
CA TYR A 144 9.65 25.67 -10.14
C TYR A 144 9.61 27.18 -10.31
N ASN A 145 10.49 27.88 -9.61
CA ASN A 145 10.71 29.32 -9.75
C ASN A 145 11.97 29.56 -10.57
N PRO A 146 11.87 29.98 -11.84
CA PRO A 146 13.06 30.19 -12.70
C PRO A 146 13.95 31.34 -12.25
N GLU A 147 13.43 32.32 -11.51
CA GLU A 147 14.21 33.48 -11.07
C GLU A 147 15.16 33.12 -9.95
N GLU A 148 14.73 32.25 -9.02
CA GLU A 148 15.50 31.84 -7.86
C GLU A 148 16.19 30.46 -8.07
N ASP A 149 15.90 29.78 -9.20
CA ASP A 149 16.36 28.39 -9.48
C ASP A 149 15.96 27.41 -8.37
N GLU A 150 14.77 27.57 -7.81
CA GLU A 150 14.31 26.80 -6.67
C GLU A 150 12.90 26.22 -6.88
N PHE A 151 12.62 25.10 -6.19
CA PHE A 151 11.30 24.51 -6.12
C PHE A 151 10.55 25.02 -4.90
N GLU A 152 9.39 25.61 -5.13
CA GLU A 152 8.51 26.15 -4.10
C GLU A 152 7.23 25.34 -3.95
N ALA A 153 6.74 25.20 -2.72
CA ALA A 153 5.39 24.67 -2.47
C ALA A 153 4.74 25.38 -1.29
N LYS A 154 3.48 25.78 -1.48
CA LYS A 154 2.67 26.45 -0.46
C LYS A 154 1.26 25.87 -0.44
N THR A 155 0.65 25.83 0.73
CA THR A 155 -0.76 25.44 0.88
C THR A 155 -1.61 26.67 1.14
N TYR A 156 -2.75 26.74 0.48
CA TYR A 156 -3.69 27.85 0.50
C TYR A 156 -5.07 27.36 0.91
N PHE A 157 -5.92 28.29 1.35
CA PHE A 157 -7.36 28.11 1.33
C PHE A 157 -7.86 28.39 -0.07
N SER A 158 -8.54 27.43 -0.71
CA SER A 158 -9.09 27.62 -2.06
C SER A 158 -10.20 28.65 -2.10
N HIS A 159 -10.95 28.81 -0.99
CA HIS A 159 -11.90 29.90 -0.78
C HIS A 159 -11.24 30.99 0.07
N SER A 160 -10.93 32.12 -0.56
CA SER A 160 -10.20 33.24 0.06
C SER A 160 -10.91 34.57 -0.27
N PRO A 161 -12.09 34.84 0.35
CA PRO A 161 -12.93 35.99 -0.02
C PRO A 161 -12.28 37.34 0.28
N ASP A 162 -11.36 37.40 1.25
CA ASP A 162 -10.67 38.63 1.67
C ASP A 162 -9.31 38.82 0.97
N ALA A 163 -8.96 37.94 0.02
CA ALA A 163 -7.71 38.05 -0.69
C ALA A 163 -7.74 39.23 -1.70
N LEU A 164 -6.71 40.07 -1.64
CA LEU A 164 -6.52 41.14 -2.60
C LEU A 164 -5.99 40.59 -3.93
N ASP A 165 -6.40 41.17 -5.05
CA ASP A 165 -5.88 40.91 -6.39
C ASP A 165 -5.97 39.44 -6.87
N GLY A 166 -6.88 38.64 -6.30
CA GLY A 166 -7.07 37.23 -6.67
C GLY A 166 -6.00 36.28 -6.11
N GLU A 167 -5.14 36.73 -5.23
CA GLU A 167 -4.23 35.87 -4.50
C GLU A 167 -4.97 35.03 -3.45
N LEU A 168 -4.55 33.77 -3.28
CA LEU A 168 -5.13 32.90 -2.26
C LEU A 168 -4.45 33.11 -0.91
N SER A 169 -5.23 33.09 0.17
CA SER A 169 -4.72 33.16 1.53
C SER A 169 -3.95 31.88 1.90
N THR A 170 -2.72 32.02 2.37
CA THR A 170 -1.90 30.87 2.77
C THR A 170 -2.43 30.21 4.03
N LEU A 171 -2.41 28.87 4.09
CA LEU A 171 -2.78 28.08 5.26
C LEU A 171 -1.63 28.07 6.30
N PRO A 172 -1.78 28.68 7.48
CA PRO A 172 -0.73 28.70 8.48
C PRO A 172 -0.46 27.32 9.09
N ARG A 173 0.81 27.02 9.34
CA ARG A 173 1.23 25.78 9.98
C ARG A 173 0.52 25.45 11.32
N PRO A 174 0.25 26.40 12.22
CA PRO A 174 -0.52 26.12 13.43
C PRO A 174 -1.90 25.54 13.15
N ILE A 175 -2.58 25.95 12.08
CA ILE A 175 -3.87 25.41 11.66
C ILE A 175 -3.73 24.00 11.11
N LYS A 176 -2.72 23.71 10.26
CA LYS A 176 -2.42 22.33 9.80
C LYS A 176 -2.28 21.35 11.00
N ARG A 177 -1.70 21.79 12.10
CA ARG A 177 -1.55 20.98 13.31
C ARG A 177 -2.86 20.61 13.99
N LEU A 178 -3.91 21.40 13.80
CA LEU A 178 -5.24 21.14 14.37
C LEU A 178 -5.95 20.00 13.65
N PHE A 179 -5.61 19.72 12.38
CA PHE A 179 -6.16 18.59 11.64
C PHE A 179 -5.68 17.23 12.17
N GLY A 180 -4.61 17.20 12.97
CA GLY A 180 -4.12 15.97 13.60
C GLY A 180 -3.59 14.93 12.59
N PHE A 181 -3.19 15.34 11.37
CA PHE A 181 -2.71 14.44 10.34
C PHE A 181 -1.33 13.88 10.66
N LEU A 182 -1.21 12.55 10.55
CA LEU A 182 0.03 11.80 10.77
C LEU A 182 0.26 10.83 9.62
N TYR A 183 1.40 10.96 8.96
CA TYR A 183 1.81 10.06 7.89
C TYR A 183 2.94 9.13 8.34
N LEU A 184 2.68 7.86 8.20
CA LEU A 184 3.62 6.79 8.48
C LEU A 184 3.96 6.08 7.17
N ARG A 185 5.09 6.45 6.60
CA ARG A 185 5.69 5.67 5.51
C ARG A 185 5.99 4.28 6.01
N THR A 186 6.13 3.34 5.05
CA THR A 186 6.50 1.95 5.34
C THR A 186 7.38 1.80 6.56
N LEU A 187 7.06 0.89 7.44
CA LEU A 187 7.79 0.61 8.70
C LEU A 187 9.28 0.25 8.51
N ARG A 188 9.76 0.12 7.24
CA ARG A 188 11.19 0.02 6.90
C ARG A 188 12.03 1.17 7.46
N THR A 189 11.41 2.32 7.74
CA THR A 189 12.03 3.47 8.40
C THR A 189 11.70 3.54 9.89
N GLY A 190 11.48 2.39 10.56
CA GLY A 190 11.24 2.30 11.99
C GLY A 190 12.25 3.11 12.82
N SER A 191 13.50 3.19 12.33
CA SER A 191 14.54 4.05 12.91
C SER A 191 14.12 5.51 13.02
N ARG A 192 13.45 6.05 12.02
CA ARG A 192 13.00 7.44 12.03
C ARG A 192 11.74 7.63 12.89
N ALA A 193 10.83 6.66 12.89
CA ALA A 193 9.61 6.71 13.71
C ALA A 193 9.94 6.73 15.21
N LEU A 194 11.00 5.99 15.60
CA LEU A 194 11.48 5.83 16.98
C LEU A 194 12.60 6.80 17.36
N SER A 195 13.07 7.62 16.44
CA SER A 195 14.05 8.68 16.71
C SER A 195 13.39 9.82 17.51
N LEU A 196 14.21 10.75 17.99
CA LEU A 196 13.75 12.00 18.59
C LEU A 196 13.74 13.16 17.58
N GLU A 197 13.88 12.86 16.28
CA GLU A 197 13.80 13.86 15.23
C GLU A 197 12.43 14.54 15.17
N ARG A 198 12.39 15.74 14.60
CA ARG A 198 11.13 16.49 14.47
C ARG A 198 10.11 15.72 13.63
N GLY A 199 8.91 15.57 14.20
CA GLY A 199 7.80 14.87 13.55
C GLY A 199 7.86 13.34 13.66
N SER A 200 8.80 12.77 14.41
CA SER A 200 8.78 11.36 14.80
C SER A 200 7.66 11.07 15.80
N LEU A 201 7.28 9.80 15.97
CA LEU A 201 6.24 9.42 16.93
C LEU A 201 6.61 9.81 18.36
N LEU A 202 7.86 9.63 18.76
CA LEU A 202 8.36 10.05 20.07
C LEU A 202 8.32 11.57 20.24
N ASP A 203 8.74 12.35 19.23
CA ASP A 203 8.66 13.83 19.28
C ASP A 203 7.20 14.30 19.44
N ILE A 204 6.26 13.64 18.77
CA ILE A 204 4.81 13.94 18.89
C ILE A 204 4.32 13.66 20.31
N ILE A 205 4.67 12.50 20.89
CA ILE A 205 4.29 12.14 22.26
C ILE A 205 4.89 13.11 23.28
N LEU A 206 6.20 13.38 23.19
CA LEU A 206 6.89 14.30 24.09
C LEU A 206 6.30 15.72 24.03
N ARG A 207 5.92 16.16 22.84
CA ARG A 207 5.25 17.46 22.64
C ARG A 207 3.85 17.46 23.25
N ALA A 208 3.06 16.41 23.01
CA ALA A 208 1.70 16.30 23.55
C ALA A 208 1.68 16.25 25.09
N LYS A 209 2.69 15.60 25.68
CA LYS A 209 2.89 15.56 27.15
C LYS A 209 3.52 16.83 27.73
N GLY A 210 3.93 17.80 26.91
CA GLY A 210 4.56 19.04 27.38
C GLY A 210 5.99 18.90 27.95
N VAL A 211 6.56 17.71 27.90
CA VAL A 211 7.86 17.40 28.52
C VAL A 211 9.07 17.70 27.61
N ARG A 212 8.81 18.01 26.35
CA ARG A 212 9.86 18.17 25.32
C ARG A 212 10.88 19.26 25.66
N THR A 213 10.42 20.46 26.04
CA THR A 213 11.31 21.60 26.32
C THR A 213 12.20 21.29 27.52
N THR A 214 11.61 20.81 28.60
CA THR A 214 12.31 20.45 29.84
C THR A 214 13.36 19.34 29.63
N LEU A 215 13.04 18.35 28.77
CA LEU A 215 13.98 17.29 28.41
C LEU A 215 15.26 17.87 27.77
N TRP A 216 15.10 18.73 26.75
CA TRP A 216 16.25 19.29 26.03
C TRP A 216 17.08 20.21 26.92
N GLU A 217 16.45 21.08 27.68
CA GLU A 217 17.15 22.01 28.53
C GLU A 217 17.94 21.31 29.65
N LYS A 218 17.32 20.33 30.31
CA LYS A 218 18.01 19.55 31.34
C LYS A 218 19.17 18.73 30.76
N THR A 219 18.97 18.11 29.58
CA THR A 219 20.01 17.31 28.94
C THR A 219 21.20 18.18 28.51
N ILE A 220 20.93 19.30 27.84
CA ILE A 220 21.98 20.24 27.41
C ILE A 220 22.74 20.80 28.63
N SER A 221 22.01 21.21 29.68
CA SER A 221 22.63 21.72 30.89
C SER A 221 23.55 20.71 31.57
N ARG A 222 23.11 19.44 31.65
CA ARG A 222 23.94 18.36 32.22
C ARG A 222 25.17 18.07 31.37
N LEU A 223 25.01 17.99 30.05
CA LEU A 223 26.16 17.71 29.14
C LEU A 223 27.16 18.87 29.10
N ARG A 224 26.70 20.10 29.23
CA ARG A 224 27.59 21.27 29.36
C ARG A 224 28.31 21.33 30.71
N GLY A 225 27.74 20.78 31.75
CA GLY A 225 28.31 20.67 33.09
C GLY A 225 29.26 19.48 33.27
N LEU A 226 29.44 18.63 32.24
CA LEU A 226 30.46 17.56 32.29
C LEU A 226 31.83 18.19 32.15
N ASP A 227 32.63 18.06 33.19
CA ASP A 227 34.05 18.42 33.15
C ASP A 227 34.87 17.20 32.74
N ILE A 228 35.21 17.12 31.45
CA ILE A 228 35.94 15.99 30.88
C ILE A 228 37.35 15.89 31.48
N GLU A 229 37.90 16.99 31.99
CA GLU A 229 39.21 17.02 32.61
C GLU A 229 39.21 16.41 34.02
N GLU A 230 38.09 16.52 34.75
CA GLU A 230 37.88 15.83 36.04
C GLU A 230 37.73 14.32 35.85
N GLU A 231 37.06 13.90 34.77
CA GLU A 231 36.82 12.48 34.46
C GLU A 231 38.06 11.80 33.85
N ALA A 232 38.91 12.54 33.14
CA ALA A 232 40.12 12.06 32.48
C ALA A 232 41.34 12.92 32.88
N ALA A 233 41.90 12.65 34.05
CA ALA A 233 43.00 13.42 34.61
C ALA A 233 44.26 13.48 33.72
N GLU A 234 44.44 12.49 32.83
CA GLU A 234 45.52 12.43 31.86
C GLU A 234 45.41 13.50 30.76
N LEU A 235 44.24 14.08 30.56
CA LEU A 235 44.00 15.10 29.54
C LEU A 235 44.57 16.47 29.94
N ALA A 236 44.53 16.79 31.22
CA ALA A 236 44.97 18.09 31.74
C ALA A 236 46.45 18.44 31.43
N PRO A 237 47.44 17.50 31.52
CA PRO A 237 48.82 17.76 31.10
C PRO A 237 48.96 18.04 29.59
N VAL A 238 48.15 17.38 28.76
CA VAL A 238 48.14 17.56 27.30
C VAL A 238 47.65 18.95 26.96
N LEU A 239 46.53 19.37 27.54
CA LEU A 239 45.95 20.71 27.31
C LEU A 239 46.89 21.82 27.75
N ARG A 240 47.51 21.70 28.92
CA ARG A 240 48.54 22.63 29.38
C ARG A 240 49.73 22.69 28.43
N SER A 241 50.15 21.58 27.83
CA SER A 241 51.22 21.55 26.84
C SER A 241 50.82 22.26 25.54
N VAL A 242 49.57 22.10 25.09
CA VAL A 242 49.01 22.79 23.94
C VAL A 242 48.91 24.29 24.21
N GLU A 243 48.38 24.68 25.36
CA GLU A 243 48.26 26.08 25.79
C GLU A 243 49.60 26.79 25.83
N LYS A 244 50.62 26.16 26.43
CA LYS A 244 51.99 26.69 26.46
C LYS A 244 52.60 26.91 25.07
N ARG A 245 52.23 26.10 24.09
CA ARG A 245 52.65 26.25 22.70
C ARG A 245 51.86 27.35 21.99
N LEU A 246 50.53 27.40 22.18
CA LEU A 246 49.66 28.43 21.61
C LEU A 246 50.03 29.83 22.10
N ALA A 247 50.39 29.98 23.38
CA ALA A 247 50.84 31.25 23.97
C ALA A 247 52.06 31.88 23.28
N ARG A 248 52.78 31.12 22.44
CA ARG A 248 53.91 31.67 21.62
C ARG A 248 53.44 32.39 20.36
N TYR A 249 52.17 32.16 19.94
CA TYR A 249 51.64 32.67 18.69
C TYR A 249 50.47 33.63 18.89
N ILE A 250 49.72 33.48 19.97
CA ILE A 250 48.56 34.32 20.31
C ILE A 250 48.56 34.65 21.81
N ALA A 251 48.12 35.85 22.15
CA ALA A 251 47.90 36.23 23.55
C ALA A 251 46.68 35.47 24.08
N LEU A 252 46.87 34.59 25.05
CA LEU A 252 45.77 33.84 25.70
C LEU A 252 45.39 34.57 27.00
N GLU A 253 44.12 34.94 27.11
CA GLU A 253 43.53 35.48 28.33
C GLU A 253 42.92 34.34 29.14
N GLY A 254 43.56 33.94 30.24
CA GLY A 254 42.99 32.86 31.06
C GLY A 254 43.97 32.05 31.89
N ASN A 255 44.76 32.63 32.75
CA ASN A 255 45.57 32.04 33.87
C ASN A 255 45.71 30.51 33.91
N GLY A 256 46.08 29.85 32.79
CA GLY A 256 46.28 28.41 32.72
C GLY A 256 45.03 27.57 32.44
N ASN A 257 43.91 28.18 32.08
CA ASN A 257 42.63 27.51 31.71
C ASN A 257 42.07 28.07 30.41
N ALA A 258 42.91 28.50 29.48
CA ALA A 258 42.50 29.06 28.20
C ALA A 258 42.06 28.00 27.19
N THR A 259 42.43 26.74 27.39
CA THR A 259 42.00 25.61 26.56
C THR A 259 41.16 24.61 27.38
N LYS A 260 40.01 24.24 26.88
CA LYS A 260 39.16 23.21 27.46
C LYS A 260 38.64 22.27 26.39
N VAL A 261 38.39 21.01 26.77
CA VAL A 261 37.69 20.04 25.94
C VAL A 261 36.25 19.96 26.40
N HIS A 262 35.36 20.28 25.50
CA HIS A 262 33.92 20.10 25.74
C HIS A 262 33.29 19.28 24.62
N VAL A 263 32.15 18.67 24.92
CA VAL A 263 31.32 18.03 23.89
C VAL A 263 30.90 19.13 22.90
N SER A 264 31.36 19.02 21.64
CA SER A 264 31.02 19.98 20.59
C SER A 264 29.56 19.77 20.15
N GLU A 265 28.99 20.77 19.50
CA GLU A 265 27.68 20.70 18.86
C GLU A 265 26.50 20.32 19.79
N LEU A 266 26.51 20.72 21.06
CA LEU A 266 25.40 20.56 22.01
C LEU A 266 24.18 21.42 21.62
N THR A 267 23.70 21.25 20.39
CA THR A 267 22.48 21.86 19.92
C THR A 267 21.32 20.90 20.11
N ARG A 268 20.10 21.45 20.21
CA ARG A 268 18.87 20.61 20.26
C ARG A 268 18.73 19.73 19.02
N GLU A 269 19.22 20.21 17.87
CA GLU A 269 19.16 19.47 16.61
C GLU A 269 20.13 18.29 16.61
N HIS A 270 21.34 18.49 17.10
CA HIS A 270 22.32 17.41 17.23
C HIS A 270 21.84 16.31 18.20
N LEU A 271 21.35 16.73 19.38
CA LEU A 271 20.81 15.77 20.35
C LEU A 271 19.64 14.95 19.82
N ARG A 272 18.79 15.53 18.96
CA ARG A 272 17.71 14.79 18.31
C ARG A 272 18.19 13.69 17.38
N LYS A 273 19.33 13.88 16.73
CA LYS A 273 19.92 12.88 15.82
C LYS A 273 20.70 11.81 16.57
N THR A 274 21.30 12.16 17.69
CA THR A 274 22.17 11.26 18.47
C THR A 274 21.45 10.49 19.56
N MET A 275 20.39 11.07 20.17
CA MET A 275 19.60 10.37 21.17
C MET A 275 18.65 9.37 20.51
N THR A 276 18.68 8.13 20.99
CA THR A 276 17.88 7.05 20.46
C THR A 276 17.16 6.29 21.59
N PHE A 277 16.16 5.51 21.22
CA PHE A 277 15.42 4.67 22.14
C PHE A 277 16.13 3.34 22.38
N PHE A 278 16.23 2.91 23.62
CA PHE A 278 16.86 1.65 24.02
C PHE A 278 15.80 0.68 24.53
N LEU A 279 15.97 -0.61 24.25
CA LEU A 279 15.07 -1.69 24.62
C LEU A 279 15.82 -2.81 25.34
N ALA A 280 15.22 -3.35 26.40
CA ALA A 280 15.53 -4.66 26.94
C ALA A 280 14.32 -5.57 26.66
N LEU A 281 14.51 -6.67 25.94
CA LEU A 281 13.44 -7.58 25.53
C LEU A 281 13.21 -8.71 26.55
N SER A 282 14.17 -8.94 27.43
CA SER A 282 14.09 -9.87 28.55
C SER A 282 14.71 -9.25 29.79
N SER A 283 14.37 -9.78 30.96
CA SER A 283 14.82 -9.27 32.26
C SER A 283 16.31 -9.46 32.53
N ASP A 284 16.97 -10.30 31.74
CA ASP A 284 18.38 -10.68 31.82
C ASP A 284 19.24 -9.97 30.74
N GLN A 285 18.64 -9.14 29.91
CA GLN A 285 19.34 -8.40 28.85
C GLN A 285 19.56 -6.95 29.22
N GLU A 286 20.74 -6.45 28.85
CA GLU A 286 20.99 -5.00 28.86
C GLU A 286 20.19 -4.28 27.79
N HIS A 287 19.95 -2.99 28.01
CA HIS A 287 19.27 -2.14 27.05
C HIS A 287 20.15 -1.92 25.82
N VAL A 288 19.64 -2.27 24.65
CA VAL A 288 20.29 -2.06 23.35
C VAL A 288 19.53 -1.02 22.52
N PRO A 289 20.21 -0.24 21.66
CA PRO A 289 19.51 0.66 20.75
C PRO A 289 18.47 -0.09 19.94
N PHE A 290 17.28 0.47 19.77
CA PHE A 290 16.18 -0.20 19.04
C PHE A 290 16.58 -0.61 17.61
N ALA A 291 17.53 0.08 16.98
CA ALA A 291 18.05 -0.25 15.65
C ALA A 291 18.67 -1.65 15.55
N HIS A 292 19.07 -2.23 16.68
CA HIS A 292 19.57 -3.61 16.79
C HIS A 292 18.47 -4.63 17.13
N ALA A 293 17.23 -4.19 17.35
CA ALA A 293 16.10 -5.08 17.54
C ALA A 293 15.63 -5.65 16.19
N GLY A 294 15.02 -6.85 16.25
CA GLY A 294 14.41 -7.44 15.05
C GLY A 294 13.27 -6.56 14.50
N THR A 295 13.05 -6.60 13.19
CA THR A 295 12.03 -5.79 12.50
C THR A 295 10.63 -5.95 13.09
N GLY A 296 10.24 -7.17 13.50
CA GLY A 296 8.96 -7.42 14.16
C GLY A 296 8.81 -6.68 15.50
N THR A 297 9.90 -6.60 16.29
CA THR A 297 9.92 -5.85 17.56
C THR A 297 9.80 -4.36 17.31
N ILE A 298 10.52 -3.83 16.33
CA ILE A 298 10.46 -2.41 15.93
C ILE A 298 9.03 -2.06 15.52
N ASN A 299 8.39 -2.88 14.71
CA ASN A 299 7.02 -2.66 14.26
C ASN A 299 6.00 -2.71 15.42
N THR A 300 6.19 -3.63 16.36
CA THR A 300 5.36 -3.71 17.57
C THR A 300 5.52 -2.46 18.44
N LEU A 301 6.74 -1.95 18.57
CA LEU A 301 7.01 -0.73 19.32
C LEU A 301 6.38 0.50 18.63
N VAL A 302 6.48 0.61 17.31
CA VAL A 302 5.79 1.66 16.54
C VAL A 302 4.30 1.63 16.82
N LEU A 303 3.67 0.45 16.82
CA LEU A 303 2.25 0.30 17.15
C LEU A 303 1.92 0.72 18.59
N ALA A 304 2.78 0.37 19.54
CA ALA A 304 2.60 0.81 20.93
C ALA A 304 2.64 2.34 21.04
N LEU A 305 3.58 2.99 20.34
CA LEU A 305 3.65 4.46 20.31
C LEU A 305 2.43 5.10 19.63
N LEU A 306 1.93 4.50 18.55
CA LEU A 306 0.70 4.94 17.90
C LEU A 306 -0.50 4.85 18.84
N SER A 307 -0.58 3.76 19.62
CA SER A 307 -1.60 3.61 20.66
C SER A 307 -1.56 4.74 21.69
N VAL A 308 -0.36 5.10 22.14
CA VAL A 308 -0.17 6.23 23.06
C VAL A 308 -0.62 7.56 22.43
N ILE A 309 -0.32 7.78 21.13
CA ILE A 309 -0.75 9.01 20.43
C ILE A 309 -2.27 9.10 20.34
N ALA A 310 -2.94 8.01 19.98
CA ALA A 310 -4.39 7.98 19.89
C ALA A 310 -5.06 8.19 21.25
N ASP A 311 -4.52 7.61 22.33
CA ASP A 311 -5.02 7.83 23.69
C ASP A 311 -4.82 9.29 24.15
N LEU A 312 -3.79 9.97 23.64
CA LEU A 312 -3.52 11.38 23.96
C LEU A 312 -4.41 12.36 23.19
N LYS A 313 -4.94 11.95 22.03
CA LYS A 313 -5.77 12.78 21.15
C LYS A 313 -6.88 11.92 20.51
N PRO A 314 -7.83 11.41 21.29
CA PRO A 314 -8.81 10.44 20.79
C PRO A 314 -9.70 10.95 19.65
N ASP A 315 -9.92 12.27 19.55
CA ASP A 315 -10.93 12.85 18.68
C ASP A 315 -10.38 13.55 17.42
N THR A 316 -9.07 13.53 17.18
CA THR A 316 -8.47 14.35 16.11
C THR A 316 -7.28 13.69 15.40
N VAL A 317 -7.31 12.37 15.19
CA VAL A 317 -6.17 11.73 14.52
C VAL A 317 -6.56 11.13 13.19
N ILE A 318 -6.04 11.74 12.11
CA ILE A 318 -6.09 11.20 10.77
C ILE A 318 -4.77 10.50 10.49
N PHE A 319 -4.80 9.19 10.22
CA PHE A 319 -3.61 8.43 9.86
C PHE A 319 -3.56 8.14 8.36
N ALA A 320 -2.39 8.37 7.76
CA ALA A 320 -2.02 7.73 6.51
C ALA A 320 -0.90 6.72 6.81
N MET A 321 -1.11 5.45 6.48
CA MET A 321 -0.18 4.36 6.78
C MET A 321 0.04 3.47 5.57
N GLU A 322 1.31 3.28 5.20
CA GLU A 322 1.68 2.39 4.12
C GLU A 322 2.11 1.03 4.64
N GLU A 323 1.55 -0.02 4.01
CA GLU A 323 1.96 -1.41 4.17
C GLU A 323 2.19 -1.83 5.64
N PRO A 324 1.17 -1.72 6.52
CA PRO A 324 1.28 -2.05 7.93
C PRO A 324 1.67 -3.50 8.20
N GLU A 325 1.60 -4.35 7.19
CA GLU A 325 1.93 -5.77 7.22
C GLU A 325 3.42 -6.07 7.17
N ILE A 326 4.28 -5.14 6.77
CA ILE A 326 5.70 -5.43 6.55
C ILE A 326 6.36 -5.92 7.85
N ALA A 327 6.98 -7.11 7.76
CA ALA A 327 7.71 -7.77 8.83
C ALA A 327 6.90 -8.02 10.12
N VAL A 328 5.57 -8.10 10.02
CA VAL A 328 4.68 -8.45 11.15
C VAL A 328 3.89 -9.72 10.86
N PRO A 329 3.73 -10.62 11.85
CA PRO A 329 2.95 -11.84 11.67
C PRO A 329 1.46 -11.55 11.41
N PRO A 330 0.72 -12.46 10.74
CA PRO A 330 -0.69 -12.27 10.37
C PRO A 330 -1.62 -11.87 11.51
N HIS A 331 -1.45 -12.43 12.71
CA HIS A 331 -2.27 -12.06 13.86
C HIS A 331 -2.04 -10.60 14.31
N THR A 332 -0.81 -10.12 14.19
CA THR A 332 -0.46 -8.74 14.49
C THR A 332 -1.00 -7.79 13.42
N GLN A 333 -0.96 -8.18 12.14
CA GLN A 333 -1.55 -7.40 11.04
C GLN A 333 -3.04 -7.14 11.27
N ARG A 334 -3.80 -8.19 11.66
CA ARG A 334 -5.22 -8.05 12.04
C ARG A 334 -5.42 -7.10 13.21
N ARG A 335 -4.52 -7.13 14.19
CA ARG A 335 -4.57 -6.25 15.36
C ARG A 335 -4.33 -4.79 14.98
N ILE A 336 -3.37 -4.52 14.08
CA ILE A 336 -3.10 -3.20 13.54
C ILE A 336 -4.32 -2.65 12.82
N ALA A 337 -4.88 -3.41 11.88
CA ALA A 337 -6.05 -3.01 11.12
C ALA A 337 -7.23 -2.68 12.05
N ASN A 338 -7.50 -3.55 13.04
CA ASN A 338 -8.55 -3.31 14.02
C ASN A 338 -8.28 -2.04 14.87
N TYR A 339 -7.03 -1.81 15.26
CA TYR A 339 -6.64 -0.60 15.98
C TYR A 339 -6.92 0.66 15.15
N LEU A 340 -6.49 0.69 13.89
CA LEU A 340 -6.72 1.81 12.99
C LEU A 340 -8.22 2.12 12.83
N LEU A 341 -9.04 1.08 12.69
CA LEU A 341 -10.49 1.23 12.52
C LEU A 341 -11.22 1.70 13.80
N THR A 342 -10.67 1.43 14.99
CA THR A 342 -11.38 1.69 16.25
C THR A 342 -10.84 2.87 17.06
N LYS A 343 -9.58 3.27 16.81
CA LYS A 343 -8.87 4.26 17.63
C LYS A 343 -8.46 5.52 16.88
N THR A 344 -8.78 5.61 15.60
CA THR A 344 -8.51 6.80 14.80
C THR A 344 -9.80 7.38 14.25
N THR A 345 -9.81 8.68 14.04
CA THR A 345 -10.93 9.37 13.39
C THR A 345 -11.07 8.92 11.94
N GLN A 346 -9.97 8.87 11.24
CA GLN A 346 -9.89 8.41 9.86
C GLN A 346 -8.52 7.79 9.60
N ALA A 347 -8.49 6.66 8.90
CA ALA A 347 -7.27 5.99 8.48
C ALA A 347 -7.28 5.80 6.96
N PHE A 348 -6.21 6.22 6.32
CA PHE A 348 -5.86 5.92 4.94
C PHE A 348 -4.78 4.85 4.95
N VAL A 349 -5.11 3.66 4.52
CA VAL A 349 -4.21 2.50 4.61
C VAL A 349 -3.95 1.97 3.21
N THR A 350 -2.69 1.71 2.89
CA THR A 350 -2.32 0.93 1.71
C THR A 350 -1.87 -0.44 2.17
N SER A 351 -2.34 -1.51 1.51
CA SER A 351 -1.96 -2.86 1.91
C SER A 351 -2.00 -3.84 0.74
N HIS A 352 -1.10 -4.81 0.79
CA HIS A 352 -1.11 -6.01 -0.04
C HIS A 352 -1.44 -7.27 0.76
N SER A 353 -1.76 -7.14 2.05
CA SER A 353 -2.06 -8.27 2.91
C SER A 353 -3.53 -8.66 2.92
N PRO A 354 -3.87 -9.91 2.60
CA PRO A 354 -5.22 -10.44 2.79
C PRO A 354 -5.73 -10.26 4.23
N PHE A 355 -4.83 -10.35 5.22
CA PHE A 355 -5.16 -10.23 6.64
C PHE A 355 -5.51 -8.80 7.08
N VAL A 356 -5.04 -7.81 6.36
CA VAL A 356 -5.45 -6.41 6.54
C VAL A 356 -6.76 -6.17 5.78
N ILE A 357 -6.83 -6.61 4.50
CA ILE A 357 -8.00 -6.44 3.63
C ILE A 357 -9.27 -7.03 4.26
N GLU A 358 -9.20 -8.23 4.86
CA GLU A 358 -10.36 -8.88 5.49
C GLU A 358 -10.99 -8.08 6.64
N LYS A 359 -10.27 -7.11 7.21
CA LYS A 359 -10.75 -6.28 8.33
C LYS A 359 -11.53 -5.06 7.89
N PHE A 360 -11.32 -4.62 6.66
CA PHE A 360 -12.04 -3.48 6.11
C PHE A 360 -13.35 -3.92 5.45
N GLU A 361 -14.38 -3.11 5.60
CA GLU A 361 -15.64 -3.32 4.91
C GLU A 361 -15.48 -3.02 3.41
N PRO A 362 -16.29 -3.64 2.51
CA PRO A 362 -16.26 -3.34 1.08
C PRO A 362 -16.46 -1.85 0.76
N SER A 363 -17.28 -1.16 1.55
CA SER A 363 -17.55 0.28 1.42
C SER A 363 -16.34 1.17 1.75
N LYS A 364 -15.39 0.63 2.53
CA LYS A 364 -14.16 1.30 2.95
C LYS A 364 -12.94 0.86 2.12
N THR A 365 -13.12 -0.09 1.20
CA THR A 365 -12.04 -0.61 0.36
C THR A 365 -12.15 -0.01 -1.04
N LEU A 366 -11.08 0.67 -1.46
CA LEU A 366 -10.94 1.31 -2.77
C LEU A 366 -9.97 0.50 -3.62
N LEU A 367 -10.45 -0.06 -4.72
CA LEU A 367 -9.59 -0.63 -5.75
C LEU A 367 -9.11 0.49 -6.67
N LEU A 368 -7.80 0.65 -6.75
CA LEU A 368 -7.15 1.64 -7.59
C LEU A 368 -6.70 1.00 -8.91
N THR A 369 -6.96 1.71 -9.99
CA THR A 369 -6.46 1.39 -11.34
C THR A 369 -5.77 2.61 -11.91
N ARG A 370 -4.77 2.41 -12.79
CA ARG A 370 -4.01 3.49 -13.43
C ARG A 370 -3.86 3.23 -14.91
N GLU A 371 -4.28 4.22 -15.72
CA GLU A 371 -4.11 4.21 -17.16
C GLU A 371 -3.52 5.56 -17.61
N HIS A 372 -2.39 5.52 -18.32
CA HIS A 372 -1.71 6.74 -18.82
C HIS A 372 -1.50 7.84 -17.76
N GLY A 373 -1.22 7.44 -16.51
CA GLY A 373 -1.03 8.36 -15.39
C GLY A 373 -2.32 8.84 -14.72
N VAL A 374 -3.49 8.53 -15.27
CA VAL A 374 -4.78 8.81 -14.62
C VAL A 374 -5.11 7.69 -13.66
N VAL A 375 -5.32 8.04 -12.39
CA VAL A 375 -5.69 7.07 -11.35
C VAL A 375 -7.18 7.18 -11.08
N SER A 376 -7.84 6.03 -11.16
CA SER A 376 -9.26 5.87 -10.84
C SER A 376 -9.42 5.00 -9.60
N ALA A 377 -10.37 5.32 -8.76
CA ALA A 377 -10.73 4.57 -7.56
C ALA A 377 -12.16 4.05 -7.67
N ARG A 378 -12.37 2.77 -7.38
CA ARG A 378 -13.70 2.15 -7.31
C ARG A 378 -13.90 1.55 -5.92
N LYS A 379 -15.02 1.85 -5.27
CA LYS A 379 -15.38 1.19 -4.02
C LYS A 379 -15.74 -0.27 -4.32
N VAL A 380 -15.22 -1.18 -3.51
CA VAL A 380 -15.53 -2.61 -3.65
C VAL A 380 -17.02 -2.88 -3.41
N SER A 381 -17.69 -2.09 -2.58
CA SER A 381 -19.15 -2.14 -2.38
C SER A 381 -19.98 -1.84 -3.62
N ASP A 382 -19.43 -1.05 -4.56
CA ASP A 382 -20.14 -0.67 -5.79
C ASP A 382 -20.10 -1.81 -6.82
N ALA A 383 -19.23 -2.81 -6.61
CA ALA A 383 -19.19 -4.00 -7.43
C ALA A 383 -20.40 -4.88 -7.16
N THR A 384 -21.24 -5.00 -8.17
CA THR A 384 -22.47 -5.79 -8.10
C THR A 384 -22.18 -7.29 -8.08
N GLY A 385 -22.92 -8.06 -7.27
CA GLY A 385 -22.89 -9.52 -7.30
C GLY A 385 -22.47 -10.20 -6.00
N LEU A 386 -21.76 -9.54 -5.09
CA LEU A 386 -21.38 -10.08 -3.80
C LEU A 386 -22.16 -9.42 -2.66
N LYS A 387 -22.67 -10.27 -1.74
CA LYS A 387 -23.20 -9.83 -0.45
C LYS A 387 -22.04 -9.69 0.56
N ASP A 388 -22.21 -8.86 1.59
CA ASP A 388 -21.19 -8.67 2.63
C ASP A 388 -20.71 -9.98 3.28
N ASN A 389 -21.61 -10.94 3.47
CA ASN A 389 -21.25 -12.25 4.01
C ASN A 389 -20.37 -13.06 3.04
N ASP A 390 -20.64 -12.99 1.73
CA ASP A 390 -19.82 -13.62 0.71
C ASP A 390 -18.44 -12.96 0.66
N TYR A 391 -18.39 -11.61 0.67
CA TYR A 391 -17.12 -10.89 0.72
C TYR A 391 -16.27 -11.30 1.93
N LYS A 392 -16.83 -11.33 3.14
CA LYS A 392 -16.13 -11.75 4.37
C LYS A 392 -15.67 -13.21 4.31
N ARG A 393 -16.44 -14.10 3.67
CA ARG A 393 -16.09 -15.52 3.53
C ARG A 393 -14.93 -15.68 2.55
N PHE A 394 -15.00 -15.08 1.37
CA PHE A 394 -14.06 -15.29 0.27
C PHE A 394 -12.84 -14.38 0.33
N SER A 395 -12.88 -13.26 1.08
CA SER A 395 -11.70 -12.40 1.28
C SER A 395 -10.53 -13.13 1.94
N ARG A 396 -10.81 -14.22 2.68
CA ARG A 396 -9.79 -15.10 3.28
C ARG A 396 -9.27 -16.17 2.33
N SER A 397 -9.98 -16.46 1.24
CA SER A 397 -9.74 -17.59 0.33
C SER A 397 -9.48 -17.14 -1.11
N GLY A 398 -8.56 -16.18 -1.32
CA GLY A 398 -8.12 -15.79 -2.67
C GLY A 398 -8.80 -14.56 -3.27
N LEU A 399 -9.97 -14.09 -2.78
CA LEU A 399 -10.59 -12.87 -3.29
C LEU A 399 -9.67 -11.65 -3.19
N SER A 400 -8.97 -11.53 -2.06
CA SER A 400 -8.01 -10.44 -1.82
C SER A 400 -6.84 -10.50 -2.79
N GLU A 401 -6.35 -11.71 -3.11
CA GLU A 401 -5.28 -11.92 -4.07
C GLU A 401 -5.68 -11.47 -5.48
N CYS A 402 -6.88 -11.86 -5.92
CA CYS A 402 -7.42 -11.40 -7.20
C CYS A 402 -7.56 -9.89 -7.27
N MET A 403 -7.99 -9.22 -6.20
CA MET A 403 -8.11 -7.76 -6.14
C MET A 403 -6.75 -7.05 -6.21
N LEU A 404 -5.66 -7.71 -5.87
CA LEU A 404 -4.30 -7.17 -5.99
C LEU A 404 -3.71 -7.36 -7.40
N GLY A 405 -4.32 -8.25 -8.20
CA GLY A 405 -3.91 -8.57 -9.57
C GLY A 405 -4.51 -7.62 -10.63
N ARG A 406 -4.36 -8.04 -11.87
CA ARG A 406 -4.95 -7.39 -13.07
C ARG A 406 -6.04 -8.22 -13.71
N ALA A 407 -6.03 -9.51 -13.43
CA ALA A 407 -6.99 -10.47 -13.98
C ALA A 407 -7.23 -11.63 -13.01
N SER A 408 -8.36 -12.30 -13.17
CA SER A 408 -8.68 -13.52 -12.43
C SER A 408 -9.10 -14.63 -13.36
N ILE A 409 -8.58 -15.84 -13.12
CA ILE A 409 -9.07 -17.09 -13.68
C ILE A 409 -9.97 -17.71 -12.62
N VAL A 410 -11.27 -17.68 -12.87
CA VAL A 410 -12.27 -18.25 -11.98
C VAL A 410 -12.49 -19.72 -12.36
N VAL A 411 -12.25 -20.60 -11.42
CA VAL A 411 -12.44 -22.04 -11.57
C VAL A 411 -13.58 -22.52 -10.68
N GLU A 412 -14.11 -23.71 -10.97
CA GLU A 412 -15.28 -24.22 -10.27
C GLU A 412 -14.98 -24.63 -8.83
N GLY A 413 -13.79 -25.22 -8.60
CA GLY A 413 -13.46 -25.81 -7.32
C GLY A 413 -11.97 -25.84 -6.97
N VAL A 414 -11.70 -26.38 -5.78
CA VAL A 414 -10.37 -26.43 -5.19
C VAL A 414 -9.39 -27.30 -5.98
N THR A 415 -9.87 -28.32 -6.70
CA THR A 415 -9.01 -29.21 -7.50
C THR A 415 -8.35 -28.43 -8.62
N GLU A 416 -9.14 -27.67 -9.39
CA GLU A 416 -8.66 -26.79 -10.46
C GLU A 416 -7.79 -25.66 -9.92
N LEU A 417 -8.16 -25.08 -8.77
CA LEU A 417 -7.38 -24.03 -8.12
C LEU A 417 -5.93 -24.45 -7.88
N HIS A 418 -5.71 -25.71 -7.47
CA HIS A 418 -4.37 -26.23 -7.24
C HIS A 418 -3.68 -26.75 -8.50
N ALA A 419 -4.43 -27.35 -9.42
CA ALA A 419 -3.88 -28.03 -10.59
C ALA A 419 -3.56 -27.08 -11.75
N MET A 420 -4.42 -26.08 -12.03
CA MET A 420 -4.24 -25.18 -13.17
C MET A 420 -2.97 -24.31 -13.09
N PRO A 421 -2.55 -23.81 -11.92
CA PRO A 421 -1.27 -23.11 -11.80
C PRO A 421 -0.05 -23.98 -12.17
N VAL A 422 -0.11 -25.30 -11.90
CA VAL A 422 0.96 -26.23 -12.28
C VAL A 422 1.05 -26.35 -13.80
N VAL A 423 -0.11 -26.50 -14.47
CA VAL A 423 -0.15 -26.53 -15.94
C VAL A 423 0.42 -25.24 -16.52
N ALA A 424 0.03 -24.08 -15.97
CA ALA A 424 0.57 -22.78 -16.41
C ALA A 424 2.09 -22.72 -16.29
N ARG A 425 2.65 -23.09 -15.13
CA ARG A 425 4.11 -23.13 -14.90
C ARG A 425 4.81 -24.09 -15.89
N ARG A 426 4.27 -25.27 -16.14
CA ARG A 426 4.85 -26.23 -17.11
C ARG A 426 4.85 -25.66 -18.53
N MET A 427 3.83 -24.87 -18.91
CA MET A 427 3.80 -24.14 -20.19
C MET A 427 4.90 -23.08 -20.26
N GLU A 428 5.13 -22.35 -19.18
CA GLU A 428 6.18 -21.32 -19.05
C GLU A 428 7.59 -21.97 -19.17
N GLU A 429 7.80 -23.09 -18.49
CA GLU A 429 9.05 -23.87 -18.58
C GLU A 429 9.32 -24.35 -20.00
N GLN A 430 8.28 -24.79 -20.72
CA GLN A 430 8.38 -25.24 -22.11
C GLN A 430 8.62 -24.09 -23.10
N ASN A 431 8.06 -22.91 -22.83
CA ASN A 431 8.17 -21.75 -23.70
C ASN A 431 8.57 -20.50 -22.92
N PRO A 432 9.89 -20.22 -22.79
CA PRO A 432 10.39 -19.06 -22.07
C PRO A 432 9.95 -17.68 -22.62
N ASN A 433 9.35 -17.64 -23.81
CA ASN A 433 8.80 -16.41 -24.39
C ASN A 433 7.40 -16.06 -23.85
N LEU A 434 6.77 -16.93 -23.06
CA LEU A 434 5.52 -16.60 -22.39
C LEU A 434 5.81 -15.66 -21.21
N GLN A 435 4.95 -14.67 -21.02
CA GLN A 435 4.98 -13.89 -19.79
C GLN A 435 4.33 -14.71 -18.67
N PRO A 436 5.06 -15.03 -17.58
CA PRO A 436 4.49 -15.75 -16.45
C PRO A 436 3.21 -15.11 -15.95
N LEU A 437 2.17 -15.92 -15.67
CA LEU A 437 0.85 -15.40 -15.29
C LEU A 437 0.86 -14.63 -13.98
N ASP A 438 1.68 -15.03 -13.01
CA ASP A 438 1.88 -14.32 -11.75
C ASP A 438 2.50 -12.92 -11.96
N ILE A 439 3.52 -12.83 -12.84
CA ILE A 439 4.14 -11.54 -13.22
C ILE A 439 3.14 -10.68 -14.02
N ALA A 440 2.29 -11.29 -14.85
CA ALA A 440 1.21 -10.59 -15.55
C ALA A 440 0.12 -10.09 -14.58
N GLY A 441 0.13 -10.55 -13.32
CA GLY A 441 -0.86 -10.21 -12.29
C GLY A 441 -2.18 -10.97 -12.47
N VAL A 442 -2.11 -12.22 -12.95
CA VAL A 442 -3.26 -13.12 -13.08
C VAL A 442 -3.33 -14.04 -11.87
N ALA A 443 -4.43 -14.02 -11.13
CA ALA A 443 -4.66 -14.88 -10.00
C ALA A 443 -5.75 -15.92 -10.29
N PHE A 444 -5.62 -17.11 -9.70
CA PHE A 444 -6.65 -18.14 -9.74
C PHE A 444 -7.62 -18.00 -8.57
N PHE A 445 -8.88 -18.21 -8.82
CA PHE A 445 -9.94 -18.05 -7.82
C PHE A 445 -10.92 -19.22 -7.85
N ASP A 446 -11.11 -19.89 -6.72
CA ASP A 446 -12.13 -20.93 -6.52
C ASP A 446 -13.48 -20.29 -6.22
N ALA A 447 -14.46 -20.51 -7.07
CA ALA A 447 -15.82 -20.01 -6.91
C ALA A 447 -16.66 -20.81 -5.89
N ASP A 448 -16.17 -21.96 -5.40
CA ASP A 448 -16.90 -22.90 -4.56
C ASP A 448 -18.22 -23.34 -5.25
N GLY A 449 -18.08 -23.78 -6.49
CA GLY A 449 -19.12 -24.33 -7.35
C GLY A 449 -19.54 -23.42 -8.50
N GLU A 450 -19.95 -24.06 -9.59
CA GLU A 450 -20.38 -23.44 -10.85
C GLU A 450 -21.43 -22.33 -10.66
N SER A 451 -22.41 -22.55 -9.79
CA SER A 451 -23.51 -21.59 -9.54
C SER A 451 -23.04 -20.22 -9.05
N ASN A 452 -21.83 -20.15 -8.46
CA ASN A 452 -21.24 -18.92 -7.94
C ASN A 452 -20.39 -18.18 -8.98
N MET A 453 -19.90 -18.87 -10.02
CA MET A 453 -18.98 -18.28 -11.00
C MET A 453 -19.53 -17.00 -11.66
N PRO A 454 -20.80 -16.92 -12.10
CA PRO A 454 -21.32 -15.69 -12.71
C PRO A 454 -21.25 -14.48 -11.79
N LYS A 455 -21.49 -14.67 -10.50
CA LYS A 455 -21.45 -13.55 -9.54
C LYS A 455 -20.02 -13.04 -9.32
N PHE A 456 -19.02 -13.94 -9.25
CA PHE A 456 -17.61 -13.54 -9.13
C PHE A 456 -17.08 -12.92 -10.42
N GLY A 457 -17.44 -13.47 -11.58
CA GLY A 457 -17.13 -12.85 -12.87
C GLY A 457 -17.65 -11.42 -12.95
N LYS A 458 -18.93 -11.22 -12.58
CA LYS A 458 -19.54 -9.88 -12.53
C LYS A 458 -18.81 -8.95 -11.55
N PHE A 459 -18.49 -9.46 -10.35
CA PHE A 459 -17.80 -8.71 -9.32
C PHE A 459 -16.41 -8.23 -9.82
N PHE A 460 -15.57 -9.14 -10.28
CA PHE A 460 -14.23 -8.80 -10.76
C PHE A 460 -14.29 -7.87 -11.99
N LYS A 461 -15.18 -8.14 -12.95
CA LYS A 461 -15.37 -7.28 -14.12
C LYS A 461 -15.81 -5.87 -13.74
N THR A 462 -16.74 -5.72 -12.78
CA THR A 462 -17.20 -4.42 -12.30
C THR A 462 -16.06 -3.64 -11.63
N LEU A 463 -15.14 -4.34 -10.96
CA LEU A 463 -13.92 -3.74 -10.42
C LEU A 463 -12.89 -3.35 -11.49
N GLY A 464 -13.10 -3.76 -12.75
CA GLY A 464 -12.20 -3.46 -13.86
C GLY A 464 -11.10 -4.49 -14.09
N LEU A 465 -11.22 -5.67 -13.47
CA LEU A 465 -10.31 -6.79 -13.69
C LEU A 465 -10.73 -7.56 -14.95
N ARG A 466 -9.77 -8.09 -15.68
CA ARG A 466 -10.03 -9.06 -16.75
C ARG A 466 -10.41 -10.39 -16.12
N THR A 467 -11.36 -11.10 -16.73
CA THR A 467 -11.94 -12.30 -16.13
C THR A 467 -11.99 -13.44 -17.14
N PHE A 468 -11.56 -14.61 -16.68
CA PHE A 468 -11.53 -15.84 -17.45
C PHE A 468 -12.19 -16.96 -16.65
N ALA A 469 -12.91 -17.88 -17.30
CA ALA A 469 -13.62 -18.97 -16.66
C ALA A 469 -13.26 -20.33 -17.25
N PHE A 470 -13.05 -21.31 -16.36
CA PHE A 470 -12.84 -22.70 -16.71
C PHE A 470 -13.68 -23.59 -15.79
N TYR A 471 -14.58 -24.43 -16.34
CA TYR A 471 -15.56 -25.18 -15.54
C TYR A 471 -16.07 -26.43 -16.26
N ASP A 472 -16.75 -27.30 -15.50
CA ASP A 472 -17.25 -28.60 -15.90
C ASP A 472 -18.46 -28.53 -16.84
N LEU A 473 -18.69 -29.63 -17.59
CA LEU A 473 -19.90 -29.80 -18.41
C LEU A 473 -21.13 -29.91 -17.52
N ASP A 474 -22.14 -29.09 -17.80
CA ASP A 474 -23.47 -29.26 -17.18
C ASP A 474 -24.22 -30.48 -17.77
N TYR A 475 -23.76 -31.68 -17.40
CA TYR A 475 -24.35 -32.95 -17.86
C TYR A 475 -25.78 -33.17 -17.33
N LYS A 476 -26.20 -32.49 -16.25
CA LYS A 476 -27.56 -32.61 -15.69
C LYS A 476 -28.54 -31.63 -16.32
N LYS A 477 -28.08 -30.79 -17.25
CA LYS A 477 -28.87 -29.71 -17.90
C LYS A 477 -29.62 -28.83 -16.89
N LYS A 478 -29.00 -28.58 -15.76
CA LYS A 478 -29.54 -27.74 -14.67
C LYS A 478 -29.23 -26.26 -14.83
N ARG A 479 -28.29 -25.91 -15.73
CA ARG A 479 -27.90 -24.52 -15.95
C ARG A 479 -29.06 -23.77 -16.60
N LYS A 480 -29.54 -22.75 -15.92
CA LYS A 480 -30.59 -21.90 -16.45
C LYS A 480 -29.99 -21.02 -17.60
N PRO A 481 -30.83 -20.69 -18.62
CA PRO A 481 -30.38 -19.80 -19.70
C PRO A 481 -29.75 -18.49 -19.20
N GLU A 482 -30.28 -17.91 -18.11
CA GLU A 482 -29.80 -16.72 -17.46
C GLU A 482 -28.37 -16.88 -16.89
N GLN A 483 -28.03 -18.07 -16.37
CA GLN A 483 -26.68 -18.39 -15.88
C GLN A 483 -25.70 -18.53 -17.03
N ALA A 484 -26.10 -19.20 -18.12
CA ALA A 484 -25.27 -19.33 -19.32
C ALA A 484 -24.99 -17.96 -19.94
N GLN A 485 -25.99 -17.10 -20.02
CA GLN A 485 -25.82 -15.72 -20.48
C GLN A 485 -24.89 -14.93 -19.54
N ALA A 486 -25.08 -15.04 -18.23
CA ALA A 486 -24.24 -14.35 -17.25
C ALA A 486 -22.77 -14.81 -17.28
N LEU A 487 -22.49 -16.10 -17.57
CA LEU A 487 -21.14 -16.59 -17.82
C LEU A 487 -20.56 -15.97 -19.09
N ALA A 488 -21.31 -15.93 -20.19
CA ALA A 488 -20.83 -15.34 -21.44
C ALA A 488 -20.57 -13.82 -21.32
N GLU A 489 -21.41 -13.11 -20.57
CA GLU A 489 -21.29 -11.65 -20.40
C GLU A 489 -20.15 -11.23 -19.48
N ASN A 490 -19.81 -12.05 -18.48
CA ASN A 490 -18.89 -11.64 -17.41
C ASN A 490 -17.46 -12.17 -17.57
N PHE A 491 -17.19 -13.01 -18.57
CA PHE A 491 -15.86 -13.55 -18.82
C PHE A 491 -15.42 -13.29 -20.26
N GLU A 492 -14.16 -12.86 -20.44
CA GLU A 492 -13.55 -12.66 -21.77
C GLU A 492 -13.28 -13.99 -22.48
N ILE A 493 -12.88 -15.01 -21.70
CA ILE A 493 -12.76 -16.40 -22.14
C ILE A 493 -13.63 -17.22 -21.19
N ASN A 494 -14.60 -17.92 -21.77
CA ASN A 494 -15.58 -18.71 -21.07
C ASN A 494 -15.50 -20.16 -21.60
N LYS A 495 -14.80 -21.01 -20.87
CA LYS A 495 -14.48 -22.38 -21.32
C LYS A 495 -15.16 -23.43 -20.47
N GLU A 496 -16.24 -23.98 -21.00
CA GLU A 496 -16.82 -25.24 -20.53
C GLU A 496 -16.04 -26.38 -21.16
N HIS A 497 -15.49 -27.30 -20.37
CA HIS A 497 -14.86 -28.50 -20.92
C HIS A 497 -15.88 -29.65 -21.05
N ALA A 498 -15.57 -30.67 -21.90
CA ALA A 498 -16.51 -31.70 -22.29
C ALA A 498 -16.74 -32.83 -21.25
N TYR A 499 -16.18 -32.71 -20.05
CA TYR A 499 -16.18 -33.73 -19.01
C TYR A 499 -17.08 -33.33 -17.83
N LYS A 500 -17.58 -34.32 -17.08
CA LYS A 500 -18.52 -34.13 -15.95
C LYS A 500 -17.86 -33.59 -14.69
N GLY A 501 -16.54 -33.59 -14.64
CA GLY A 501 -15.75 -33.13 -13.55
C GLY A 501 -14.29 -33.02 -14.00
N PHE A 502 -13.50 -32.20 -13.28
CA PHE A 502 -12.10 -32.02 -13.59
C PHE A 502 -11.31 -33.33 -13.47
N GLU A 503 -11.66 -34.20 -12.50
CA GLU A 503 -11.03 -35.50 -12.37
C GLU A 503 -11.32 -36.40 -13.57
N ASP A 504 -12.52 -36.31 -14.18
CA ASP A 504 -12.86 -37.04 -15.41
C ASP A 504 -12.03 -36.54 -16.61
N LEU A 505 -11.79 -35.23 -16.69
CA LEU A 505 -10.90 -34.64 -17.69
C LEU A 505 -9.48 -35.21 -17.51
N VAL A 506 -8.95 -35.19 -16.29
CA VAL A 506 -7.59 -35.64 -15.98
C VAL A 506 -7.40 -37.09 -16.37
N VAL A 507 -8.25 -38.03 -15.92
CA VAL A 507 -8.09 -39.47 -16.20
C VAL A 507 -8.33 -39.82 -17.66
N THR A 508 -9.02 -38.96 -18.42
CA THR A 508 -9.25 -39.20 -19.84
C THR A 508 -8.12 -38.71 -20.72
N GLU A 509 -7.55 -37.54 -20.39
CA GLU A 509 -6.54 -36.88 -21.22
C GLU A 509 -5.09 -37.21 -20.82
N VAL A 510 -4.85 -37.60 -19.55
CA VAL A 510 -3.53 -38.08 -19.11
C VAL A 510 -3.32 -39.55 -19.51
N PRO A 511 -2.15 -39.94 -20.05
CA PRO A 511 -1.88 -41.32 -20.42
C PRO A 511 -2.01 -42.31 -19.26
N ALA A 512 -2.62 -43.48 -19.51
CA ALA A 512 -2.82 -44.50 -18.49
C ALA A 512 -1.52 -44.97 -17.83
N GLU A 513 -0.42 -44.96 -18.56
CA GLU A 513 0.91 -45.28 -18.02
C GLU A 513 1.35 -44.31 -16.94
N ARG A 514 1.13 -43.02 -17.17
CA ARG A 514 1.45 -41.96 -16.19
C ARG A 514 0.55 -42.09 -14.97
N LEU A 515 -0.74 -42.30 -15.18
CA LEU A 515 -1.69 -42.53 -14.08
C LEU A 515 -1.29 -43.72 -13.23
N TRP A 516 -0.85 -44.82 -13.86
CA TRP A 516 -0.39 -46.00 -13.14
C TRP A 516 0.89 -45.75 -12.34
N ALA A 517 1.88 -45.05 -12.93
CA ALA A 517 3.10 -44.65 -12.23
C ALA A 517 2.77 -43.81 -10.98
N PHE A 518 1.87 -42.85 -11.13
CA PHE A 518 1.40 -42.01 -10.03
C PHE A 518 0.72 -42.83 -8.92
N LEU A 519 -0.18 -43.76 -9.26
CA LEU A 519 -0.81 -44.67 -8.30
C LEU A 519 0.23 -45.53 -7.57
N GLY A 520 1.27 -46.00 -8.28
CA GLY A 520 2.40 -46.71 -7.69
C GLY A 520 3.15 -45.87 -6.65
N ASN A 521 3.39 -44.60 -6.97
CA ASN A 521 4.01 -43.64 -6.06
C ASN A 521 3.17 -43.39 -4.81
N LEU A 522 1.85 -43.26 -4.96
CA LEU A 522 0.93 -43.13 -3.82
C LEU A 522 0.97 -44.34 -2.91
N LYS A 523 0.99 -45.56 -3.50
CA LYS A 523 1.08 -46.81 -2.75
C LYS A 523 2.41 -46.95 -2.02
N ALA A 524 3.52 -46.64 -2.68
CA ALA A 524 4.86 -46.74 -2.11
C ALA A 524 5.10 -45.78 -0.93
N ASN A 525 4.43 -44.63 -0.94
CA ASN A 525 4.51 -43.61 0.10
C ASN A 525 3.43 -43.75 1.21
N ASP A 526 2.60 -44.77 1.15
CA ASP A 526 1.46 -44.98 2.06
C ASP A 526 0.44 -43.81 2.04
N ASP A 527 0.39 -43.08 0.93
CA ASP A 527 -0.50 -41.94 0.72
C ASP A 527 -1.88 -42.34 0.14
N ASN A 528 -2.07 -43.63 -0.18
CA ASN A 528 -3.27 -44.15 -0.85
C ASN A 528 -4.51 -44.25 0.07
N GLY A 529 -4.36 -44.02 1.36
CA GLY A 529 -5.45 -44.12 2.35
C GLY A 529 -6.17 -45.49 2.30
N ASN A 530 -7.48 -45.46 2.08
CA ASN A 530 -8.30 -46.70 1.97
C ASN A 530 -8.43 -47.18 0.51
N LEU A 531 -7.74 -46.60 -0.46
CA LEU A 531 -7.82 -46.99 -1.86
C LEU A 531 -7.03 -48.27 -2.10
N ALA A 532 -7.70 -49.31 -2.61
CA ALA A 532 -7.04 -50.54 -2.98
C ALA A 532 -6.37 -50.38 -4.37
N ILE A 533 -5.03 -50.28 -4.38
CA ILE A 533 -4.23 -50.26 -5.59
C ILE A 533 -3.64 -51.67 -5.80
N PRO A 534 -3.95 -52.34 -6.94
CA PRO A 534 -3.39 -53.66 -7.23
C PRO A 534 -1.86 -53.68 -7.28
N ASP A 535 -1.26 -54.86 -7.07
CA ASP A 535 0.18 -55.03 -7.21
C ASP A 535 0.63 -55.11 -8.70
N GLU A 536 -0.22 -55.70 -9.53
CA GLU A 536 -0.02 -55.79 -10.96
C GLU A 536 -0.87 -54.77 -11.70
N ARG A 537 -0.31 -54.19 -12.77
CA ARG A 537 -1.00 -53.20 -13.60
C ARG A 537 -2.20 -53.83 -14.30
N PRO A 538 -3.42 -53.35 -14.04
CA PRO A 538 -4.60 -53.79 -14.78
C PRO A 538 -4.68 -53.14 -16.17
N ASP A 539 -5.73 -53.37 -16.93
CA ASP A 539 -5.98 -52.66 -18.17
C ASP A 539 -6.19 -51.14 -17.98
N ASP A 540 -6.06 -50.40 -19.07
CA ASP A 540 -6.09 -48.92 -19.03
C ASP A 540 -7.40 -48.35 -18.46
N ASP A 541 -8.52 -49.00 -18.71
CA ASP A 541 -9.81 -48.54 -18.21
C ASP A 541 -9.91 -48.72 -16.69
N ALA A 542 -9.40 -49.83 -16.17
CA ALA A 542 -9.33 -50.08 -14.73
C ALA A 542 -8.33 -49.11 -14.05
N VAL A 543 -7.16 -48.83 -14.69
CA VAL A 543 -6.23 -47.81 -14.20
C VAL A 543 -6.90 -46.44 -14.08
N LYS A 544 -7.61 -46.00 -15.13
CA LYS A 544 -8.34 -44.73 -15.13
C LYS A 544 -9.44 -44.69 -14.06
N MET A 545 -10.15 -45.80 -13.85
CA MET A 545 -11.17 -45.89 -12.82
C MET A 545 -10.59 -45.78 -11.40
N ILE A 546 -9.46 -46.46 -11.13
CA ILE A 546 -8.74 -46.38 -9.84
C ILE A 546 -8.21 -44.97 -9.64
N ALA A 547 -7.55 -44.38 -10.64
CA ALA A 547 -7.02 -43.04 -10.58
C ALA A 547 -8.13 -42.00 -10.34
N ARG A 548 -9.31 -42.16 -11.01
CA ARG A 548 -10.46 -41.28 -10.75
C ARG A 548 -10.94 -41.37 -9.31
N GLY A 549 -10.97 -42.59 -8.77
CA GLY A 549 -11.34 -42.83 -7.35
C GLY A 549 -10.35 -42.16 -6.39
N ALA A 550 -9.06 -42.25 -6.70
CA ALA A 550 -7.99 -41.59 -5.94
C ALA A 550 -8.17 -40.06 -5.95
N LEU A 551 -8.15 -39.46 -7.15
CA LEU A 551 -8.22 -38.01 -7.34
C LEU A 551 -9.53 -37.41 -6.77
N GLY A 552 -10.69 -38.07 -6.98
CA GLY A 552 -11.98 -37.62 -6.48
C GLY A 552 -12.20 -37.79 -4.97
N GLY A 553 -11.55 -38.79 -4.36
CA GLY A 553 -11.66 -39.05 -2.91
C GLY A 553 -10.84 -38.06 -2.06
N ALA A 554 -9.87 -37.39 -2.63
CA ALA A 554 -8.97 -36.49 -1.96
C ALA A 554 -9.02 -35.05 -2.50
N LYS A 555 -10.22 -34.56 -2.78
CA LYS A 555 -10.44 -33.16 -3.18
C LYS A 555 -9.80 -32.22 -2.15
N GLY A 556 -8.94 -31.34 -2.62
CA GLY A 556 -8.19 -30.43 -1.75
C GLY A 556 -6.83 -30.95 -1.25
N ALA A 557 -6.50 -32.25 -1.41
CA ALA A 557 -5.16 -32.77 -1.11
C ALA A 557 -4.11 -32.41 -2.18
N GLY A 558 -4.53 -31.77 -3.28
CA GLY A 558 -3.61 -31.34 -4.35
C GLY A 558 -3.07 -32.45 -5.23
N TRP A 559 -3.71 -33.62 -5.27
CA TRP A 559 -3.20 -34.79 -6.01
C TRP A 559 -3.19 -34.58 -7.52
N CYS A 560 -4.14 -33.84 -8.10
CA CYS A 560 -4.07 -33.48 -9.52
C CYS A 560 -2.86 -32.59 -9.81
N ALA A 561 -2.54 -31.64 -8.93
CA ALA A 561 -1.36 -30.79 -9.04
C ALA A 561 -0.07 -31.66 -9.00
N ARG A 562 0.03 -32.58 -8.02
CA ARG A 562 1.16 -33.49 -7.88
C ARG A 562 1.31 -34.41 -9.11
N LEU A 563 0.21 -34.93 -9.64
CA LEU A 563 0.24 -35.71 -10.87
C LEU A 563 0.80 -34.88 -12.04
N PHE A 564 0.37 -33.63 -12.21
CA PHE A 564 0.85 -32.74 -13.28
C PHE A 564 2.31 -32.35 -13.12
N GLU A 565 2.83 -32.31 -11.90
CA GLU A 565 4.27 -32.12 -11.64
C GLU A 565 5.10 -33.31 -12.14
N GLU A 566 4.55 -34.53 -12.09
CA GLU A 566 5.19 -35.76 -12.55
C GLU A 566 5.01 -36.00 -14.07
N CYS A 567 4.07 -35.31 -14.75
CA CYS A 567 3.82 -35.44 -16.18
C CYS A 567 4.91 -34.78 -17.03
N GLU A 568 5.26 -35.38 -18.17
CA GLU A 568 5.92 -34.64 -19.24
C GLU A 568 4.91 -33.64 -19.85
N PHE A 569 5.42 -32.65 -20.60
CA PHE A 569 4.56 -31.58 -21.12
C PHE A 569 3.43 -32.09 -22.03
N ASP A 570 3.73 -33.07 -22.89
CA ASP A 570 2.79 -33.69 -23.81
C ASP A 570 1.80 -34.65 -23.13
N GLU A 571 2.04 -35.04 -21.90
CA GLU A 571 1.13 -35.82 -21.05
C GLU A 571 0.10 -34.97 -20.30
N LEU A 572 0.29 -33.64 -20.27
CA LEU A 572 -0.65 -32.74 -19.61
C LEU A 572 -2.00 -32.68 -20.33
N PRO A 573 -3.11 -32.44 -19.60
CA PRO A 573 -4.44 -32.35 -20.22
C PRO A 573 -4.50 -31.27 -21.31
N SER A 574 -4.69 -31.67 -22.54
CA SER A 574 -4.70 -30.79 -23.72
C SER A 574 -5.77 -29.69 -23.63
N THR A 575 -6.90 -30.00 -23.00
CA THR A 575 -8.00 -29.04 -22.80
C THR A 575 -7.59 -27.89 -21.86
N ALA A 576 -6.89 -28.20 -20.76
CA ALA A 576 -6.36 -27.20 -19.84
C ALA A 576 -5.24 -26.36 -20.48
N VAL A 577 -4.32 -27.01 -21.21
CA VAL A 577 -3.24 -26.34 -21.95
C VAL A 577 -3.81 -25.37 -23.00
N LYS A 578 -4.82 -25.76 -23.78
CA LYS A 578 -5.46 -24.90 -24.78
C LYS A 578 -6.14 -23.67 -24.13
N PHE A 579 -6.86 -23.87 -23.05
CA PHE A 579 -7.48 -22.76 -22.32
C PHE A 579 -6.44 -21.76 -21.81
N LEU A 580 -5.38 -22.26 -21.15
CA LEU A 580 -4.32 -21.41 -20.65
C LEU A 580 -3.55 -20.71 -21.77
N ALA A 581 -3.35 -21.35 -22.92
CA ALA A 581 -2.75 -20.73 -24.10
C ALA A 581 -3.56 -19.51 -24.59
N GLU A 582 -4.90 -19.61 -24.59
CA GLU A 582 -5.76 -18.48 -24.90
C GLU A 582 -5.62 -17.35 -23.87
N VAL A 583 -5.46 -17.69 -22.59
CA VAL A 583 -5.21 -16.70 -21.53
C VAL A 583 -3.84 -16.04 -21.69
N PHE A 584 -2.77 -16.82 -21.90
CA PHE A 584 -1.42 -16.29 -22.16
C PHE A 584 -1.39 -15.31 -23.34
N ALA A 585 -2.13 -15.61 -24.41
CA ALA A 585 -2.22 -14.73 -25.57
C ALA A 585 -2.81 -13.33 -25.26
N LYS A 586 -3.49 -13.18 -24.12
CA LYS A 586 -4.01 -11.88 -23.64
C LYS A 586 -2.97 -11.05 -22.87
N PHE A 587 -1.83 -11.65 -22.54
CA PHE A 587 -0.72 -11.04 -21.80
C PHE A 587 0.59 -11.25 -22.56
N PRO A 588 0.79 -10.54 -23.69
CA PRO A 588 2.04 -10.65 -24.44
C PRO A 588 3.20 -10.15 -23.57
N PRO A 589 4.39 -10.75 -23.72
CA PRO A 589 5.60 -10.28 -23.05
C PRO A 589 5.87 -8.81 -23.42
N PRO A 590 6.51 -8.05 -22.54
CA PRO A 590 6.93 -6.69 -22.87
C PRO A 590 7.88 -6.75 -24.09
N PRO A 591 7.88 -5.71 -24.95
CA PRO A 591 8.80 -5.64 -26.07
C PRO A 591 10.25 -5.79 -25.54
N PRO A 592 11.13 -6.51 -26.28
CA PRO A 592 12.51 -6.67 -25.88
C PRO A 592 13.15 -5.29 -25.67
N ILE A 593 13.91 -5.15 -24.58
CA ILE A 593 14.74 -3.98 -24.37
C ILE A 593 15.76 -3.98 -25.53
N ILE A 594 15.63 -3.04 -26.45
CA ILE A 594 16.65 -2.84 -27.49
C ILE A 594 17.86 -2.26 -26.74
N GLU A 595 18.83 -3.11 -26.43
CA GLU A 595 20.15 -2.65 -26.05
C GLU A 595 20.71 -1.89 -27.27
N ASN A 596 20.73 -0.59 -27.21
CA ASN A 596 21.47 0.22 -28.17
C ASN A 596 22.95 -0.08 -27.96
N GLU A 597 23.48 -1.04 -28.74
CA GLU A 597 24.90 -1.20 -28.89
C GLU A 597 25.45 0.08 -29.56
N GLY A 598 26.08 0.93 -28.78
CA GLY A 598 26.87 2.06 -29.25
C GLY A 598 26.13 3.40 -29.26
N GLY A 599 26.11 4.09 -28.14
CA GLY A 599 25.74 5.49 -28.04
C GLY A 599 25.78 5.94 -26.60
N GLN A 600 26.71 6.81 -26.27
CA GLN A 600 26.66 7.55 -25.01
C GLN A 600 25.24 8.07 -24.82
N ALA A 601 24.57 7.62 -23.75
CA ALA A 601 23.28 8.14 -23.36
C ALA A 601 23.45 9.65 -23.11
N ASN A 602 22.90 10.45 -24.00
CA ASN A 602 22.55 11.82 -23.65
C ASN A 602 21.46 11.72 -22.59
N MET A 603 21.81 12.03 -21.36
CA MET A 603 20.95 11.90 -20.17
C MET A 603 19.95 13.06 -20.09
N PHE A 604 19.79 13.88 -21.14
CA PHE A 604 18.90 15.02 -21.21
C PHE A 604 18.43 15.24 -22.68
N GLU A 605 17.39 14.55 -23.10
CA GLU A 605 16.43 15.00 -24.12
C GLU A 605 14.99 14.71 -23.68
#